data_800fd04dd91d2131abd0fee8e62c5c99
#
_entry.id   800fd04dd91d2131abd0fee8e62c5c99
#
_cell.length_a   1.000
_cell.length_b   1.000
_cell.length_c   1.000
_cell.angle_alpha   90.00
_cell.angle_beta   90.00
_cell.angle_gamma   90.00
#
_symmetry.space_group_name_H-M   'P 1'
#
loop_
_entity.id
_entity.type
_entity.pdbx_description
1 polymer ?
#
loop_
_entity_poly.entity_id
_entity_poly.type
_entity_poly.pdbx_seq_one_letter_code
_entity_poly.pdbx_strand_id
1 'polypeptide(L)'
;MPTEPMGAPTIARALVGGALHLRRGEELVVASWNHTLPWAAACVTEARRRGGRASLFLEDEAAFWRSLELAPSTRSWAGVPPGLRTAVQGANALIYFAGPADRPRFHQLPSTQLAPFQGVDEEWQRLCRAGGVRGIRCLLGYASDPQGERWGVPGALWRNQLLRAIAEPDLGRIRTVGRRVGRALARGRELHLTAANGTDVRMRLRRRAPWIDDGTVDQEDLLRSRPIATSPAGVVVVAVDEKATTGTAFANVPSFLASGRVEGAQWDLEGGRLQNYWYTGGGEVFDAEFARAPSGREVLGLVAIGLNPSLASGVPQAEDAAAGTVTLALGGNDLYGGSNRCRFLSWLTIGEATVAIDGAPLVDRGEIL
;
A
#
# COMPACT_ATOMS: atom_id res chain seq x y z
N MET A 1 32.79 -10.54 7.34
CA MET A 1 31.87 -9.43 7.09
C MET A 1 30.66 -10.02 6.39
N PRO A 2 29.44 -9.84 6.86
CA PRO A 2 28.26 -10.23 6.09
C PRO A 2 28.29 -9.45 4.78
N THR A 3 28.16 -10.14 3.64
CA THR A 3 28.07 -9.53 2.32
C THR A 3 26.86 -8.62 2.29
N GLU A 4 27.03 -7.33 1.94
CA GLU A 4 25.91 -6.42 1.73
C GLU A 4 24.95 -7.04 0.70
N PRO A 5 23.64 -7.08 0.99
CA PRO A 5 22.68 -7.53 0.00
C PRO A 5 22.74 -6.63 -1.21
N MET A 6 22.72 -7.25 -2.38
CA MET A 6 22.81 -6.56 -3.66
C MET A 6 21.80 -5.42 -3.74
N GLY A 7 22.30 -4.20 -3.90
CA GLY A 7 21.47 -3.00 -4.05
C GLY A 7 21.14 -2.19 -2.78
N ALA A 8 21.57 -2.60 -1.57
CA ALA A 8 21.25 -1.85 -0.36
C ALA A 8 21.65 -0.35 -0.40
N PRO A 9 22.86 0.03 -0.87
CA PRO A 9 23.21 1.45 -1.01
C PRO A 9 22.35 2.19 -2.05
N THR A 10 21.92 1.52 -3.11
CA THR A 10 21.04 2.12 -4.14
C THR A 10 19.64 2.35 -3.60
N ILE A 11 19.09 1.37 -2.89
CA ILE A 11 17.81 1.50 -2.18
C ILE A 11 17.86 2.65 -1.18
N ALA A 12 18.92 2.73 -0.39
CA ALA A 12 19.10 3.82 0.58
C ALA A 12 19.14 5.20 -0.08
N ARG A 13 19.86 5.34 -1.21
CA ARG A 13 19.86 6.59 -1.99
C ARG A 13 18.48 6.96 -2.50
N ALA A 14 17.74 5.97 -3.02
CA ALA A 14 16.37 6.19 -3.52
C ALA A 14 15.42 6.63 -2.39
N LEU A 15 15.44 5.96 -1.25
CA LEU A 15 14.56 6.27 -0.12
C LEU A 15 14.95 7.58 0.58
N VAL A 16 16.21 7.71 1.01
CA VAL A 16 16.66 8.84 1.83
C VAL A 16 16.85 10.10 1.00
N GLY A 17 17.43 9.95 -0.20
CA GLY A 17 17.72 11.08 -1.08
C GLY A 17 16.60 11.42 -2.05
N GLY A 18 16.02 10.40 -2.69
CA GLY A 18 14.99 10.55 -3.72
C GLY A 18 13.60 10.79 -3.17
N ALA A 19 13.15 9.93 -2.24
CA ALA A 19 11.79 10.00 -1.71
C ALA A 19 11.65 11.01 -0.56
N LEU A 20 12.51 10.94 0.46
CA LEU A 20 12.45 11.82 1.62
C LEU A 20 13.11 13.19 1.42
N HIS A 21 13.99 13.33 0.43
CA HIS A 21 14.80 14.54 0.25
C HIS A 21 15.46 15.01 1.56
N LEU A 22 16.05 14.05 2.31
CA LEU A 22 16.66 14.31 3.61
C LEU A 22 17.75 15.37 3.48
N ARG A 23 17.68 16.42 4.31
CA ARG A 23 18.57 17.57 4.30
C ARG A 23 19.64 17.44 5.37
N ARG A 24 20.72 18.20 5.22
CA ARG A 24 21.76 18.32 6.24
C ARG A 24 21.17 18.82 7.57
N GLY A 25 21.54 18.17 8.66
CA GLY A 25 21.07 18.49 10.00
C GLY A 25 19.72 17.87 10.38
N GLU A 26 18.95 17.33 9.43
CA GLU A 26 17.70 16.64 9.73
C GLU A 26 17.93 15.30 10.43
N GLU A 27 16.94 14.86 11.21
CA GLU A 27 16.90 13.61 11.93
C GLU A 27 16.04 12.61 11.18
N LEU A 28 16.59 11.41 10.90
CA LEU A 28 15.89 10.25 10.32
C LEU A 28 15.69 9.19 11.39
N VAL A 29 14.47 8.72 11.56
CA VAL A 29 14.18 7.49 12.27
C VAL A 29 13.96 6.36 11.27
N VAL A 30 14.64 5.22 11.49
CA VAL A 30 14.42 3.99 10.72
C VAL A 30 13.88 2.93 11.66
N ALA A 31 12.69 2.39 11.38
CA ALA A 31 12.11 1.25 12.08
C ALA A 31 12.20 0.01 11.20
N SER A 32 12.72 -1.09 11.71
CA SER A 32 13.07 -2.27 10.93
C SER A 32 12.91 -3.55 11.72
N TRP A 33 12.87 -4.66 11.00
CA TRP A 33 12.93 -6.03 11.51
C TRP A 33 14.22 -6.70 11.06
N ASN A 34 14.58 -7.84 11.66
CA ASN A 34 15.82 -8.56 11.34
C ASN A 34 16.01 -8.77 9.82
N HIS A 35 14.96 -9.24 9.13
CA HIS A 35 15.04 -9.58 7.71
C HIS A 35 15.24 -8.37 6.79
N THR A 36 14.98 -7.15 7.27
CA THR A 36 15.17 -5.90 6.52
C THR A 36 16.34 -5.07 7.02
N LEU A 37 17.06 -5.53 8.06
CA LEU A 37 18.18 -4.83 8.69
C LEU A 37 19.25 -4.33 7.70
N PRO A 38 19.65 -5.09 6.67
CA PRO A 38 20.68 -4.60 5.74
C PRO A 38 20.28 -3.33 4.98
N TRP A 39 19.02 -3.24 4.55
CA TRP A 39 18.50 -2.02 3.88
C TRP A 39 18.32 -0.86 4.87
N ALA A 40 17.86 -1.16 6.06
CA ALA A 40 17.71 -0.17 7.14
C ALA A 40 19.07 0.43 7.55
N ALA A 41 20.09 -0.40 7.72
CA ALA A 41 21.46 0.04 8.03
C ALA A 41 22.04 0.91 6.89
N ALA A 42 21.79 0.56 5.64
CA ALA A 42 22.18 1.37 4.49
C ALA A 42 21.47 2.75 4.50
N CYS A 43 20.19 2.82 4.87
CA CYS A 43 19.47 4.10 5.03
C CYS A 43 20.11 4.99 6.11
N VAL A 44 20.51 4.41 7.24
CA VAL A 44 21.25 5.14 8.30
C VAL A 44 22.58 5.68 7.76
N THR A 45 23.33 4.84 7.04
CA THR A 45 24.61 5.24 6.43
C THR A 45 24.42 6.38 5.43
N GLU A 46 23.41 6.28 4.57
CA GLU A 46 23.10 7.30 3.56
C GLU A 46 22.65 8.62 4.22
N ALA A 47 21.83 8.57 5.28
CA ALA A 47 21.44 9.78 6.02
C ALA A 47 22.66 10.52 6.58
N ARG A 48 23.60 9.78 7.20
CA ARG A 48 24.85 10.35 7.74
C ARG A 48 25.74 10.89 6.65
N ARG A 49 25.86 10.18 5.50
CA ARG A 49 26.59 10.66 4.32
C ARG A 49 26.06 11.99 3.80
N ARG A 50 24.77 12.24 3.92
CA ARG A 50 24.11 13.52 3.55
C ARG A 50 24.22 14.59 4.64
N GLY A 51 24.91 14.31 5.76
CA GLY A 51 25.07 15.22 6.88
C GLY A 51 23.85 15.32 7.81
N GLY A 52 22.93 14.37 7.70
CA GLY A 52 21.83 14.18 8.65
C GLY A 52 22.26 13.32 9.86
N ARG A 53 21.37 13.22 10.84
CA ARG A 53 21.45 12.25 11.93
C ARG A 53 20.47 11.14 11.67
N ALA A 54 20.75 9.95 12.21
CA ALA A 54 19.84 8.82 12.02
C ALA A 54 19.90 7.87 13.20
N SER A 55 18.74 7.39 13.62
CA SER A 55 18.52 6.38 14.64
C SER A 55 17.85 5.16 14.03
N LEU A 56 18.29 3.94 14.41
CA LEU A 56 17.72 2.68 13.97
C LEU A 56 17.05 1.98 15.17
N PHE A 57 15.77 1.66 14.99
CA PHE A 57 14.99 0.83 15.90
C PHE A 57 14.77 -0.53 15.25
N LEU A 58 15.25 -1.57 15.89
CA LEU A 58 15.16 -2.94 15.40
C LEU A 58 14.21 -3.74 16.29
N GLU A 59 13.20 -4.35 15.67
CA GLU A 59 12.40 -5.40 16.29
C GLU A 59 13.02 -6.76 15.96
N ASP A 60 13.38 -7.52 17.01
CA ASP A 60 13.88 -8.87 16.85
C ASP A 60 12.73 -9.86 16.73
N GLU A 61 12.65 -10.57 15.61
CA GLU A 61 11.52 -11.46 15.33
C GLU A 61 11.46 -12.66 16.29
N ALA A 62 12.61 -13.18 16.75
CA ALA A 62 12.62 -14.26 17.73
C ALA A 62 12.10 -13.79 19.09
N ALA A 63 12.50 -12.58 19.52
CA ALA A 63 11.98 -11.97 20.73
C ALA A 63 10.47 -11.67 20.61
N PHE A 64 10.01 -11.20 19.46
CA PHE A 64 8.59 -10.96 19.18
C PHE A 64 7.76 -12.24 19.36
N TRP A 65 8.16 -13.35 18.70
CA TRP A 65 7.43 -14.62 18.82
C TRP A 65 7.47 -15.17 20.24
N ARG A 66 8.61 -15.06 20.91
CA ARG A 66 8.74 -15.49 22.31
C ARG A 66 7.85 -14.66 23.24
N SER A 67 7.72 -13.39 22.99
CA SER A 67 6.84 -12.50 23.77
C SER A 67 5.36 -12.88 23.60
N LEU A 68 4.93 -13.26 22.39
CA LEU A 68 3.57 -13.76 22.16
C LEU A 68 3.25 -15.04 22.92
N GLU A 69 4.25 -15.91 23.11
CA GLU A 69 4.09 -17.16 23.88
C GLU A 69 4.02 -16.92 25.39
N LEU A 70 4.78 -15.96 25.89
CA LEU A 70 4.98 -15.74 27.33
C LEU A 70 4.09 -14.65 27.92
N ALA A 71 3.73 -13.65 27.13
CA ALA A 71 2.95 -12.52 27.62
C ALA A 71 1.48 -12.89 27.83
N PRO A 72 0.89 -12.56 28.97
CA PRO A 72 -0.53 -12.85 29.26
C PRO A 72 -1.48 -12.04 28.34
N SER A 73 -0.99 -10.95 27.78
CA SER A 73 -1.75 -10.08 26.86
C SER A 73 -0.81 -9.31 25.96
N THR A 74 -1.15 -9.21 24.67
CA THR A 74 -0.44 -8.37 23.69
C THR A 74 -0.76 -6.88 23.83
N ARG A 75 -1.86 -6.54 24.50
CA ARG A 75 -2.36 -5.15 24.61
C ARG A 75 -1.36 -4.20 25.27
N SER A 76 -0.51 -4.69 26.17
CA SER A 76 0.45 -3.86 26.91
C SER A 76 1.69 -3.48 26.11
N TRP A 77 2.00 -4.19 25.01
CA TRP A 77 3.23 -4.00 24.24
C TRP A 77 3.02 -3.95 22.71
N ALA A 78 1.82 -4.24 22.22
CA ALA A 78 1.48 -4.09 20.80
C ALA A 78 1.45 -2.61 20.39
N GLY A 79 1.72 -2.34 19.10
CA GLY A 79 1.77 -1.00 18.55
C GLY A 79 3.18 -0.40 18.53
N VAL A 80 3.28 0.91 18.33
CA VAL A 80 4.58 1.60 18.29
C VAL A 80 5.10 1.78 19.72
N PRO A 81 6.29 1.22 20.08
CA PRO A 81 6.85 1.34 21.43
C PRO A 81 7.04 2.81 21.85
N PRO A 82 6.92 3.15 23.16
CA PRO A 82 7.03 4.53 23.63
C PRO A 82 8.32 5.25 23.23
N GLY A 83 9.47 4.57 23.31
CA GLY A 83 10.76 5.14 22.91
C GLY A 83 10.82 5.48 21.41
N LEU A 84 10.31 4.59 20.57
CA LEU A 84 10.21 4.81 19.12
C LEU A 84 9.21 5.94 18.80
N ARG A 85 8.08 5.99 19.51
CA ARG A 85 7.09 7.05 19.39
C ARG A 85 7.72 8.45 19.67
N THR A 86 8.46 8.57 20.77
CA THR A 86 9.16 9.80 21.12
C THR A 86 10.21 10.18 20.07
N ALA A 87 10.97 9.21 19.57
CA ALA A 87 11.96 9.42 18.53
C ALA A 87 11.33 9.95 17.24
N VAL A 88 10.21 9.37 16.81
CA VAL A 88 9.48 9.81 15.61
C VAL A 88 8.92 11.23 15.77
N GLN A 89 8.38 11.56 16.94
CA GLN A 89 7.86 12.91 17.21
C GLN A 89 8.93 13.99 17.16
N GLY A 90 10.19 13.64 17.47
CA GLY A 90 11.34 14.56 17.39
C GLY A 90 12.08 14.53 16.05
N ALA A 91 11.68 13.69 15.12
CA ALA A 91 12.36 13.52 13.84
C ALA A 91 11.78 14.42 12.73
N ASN A 92 12.55 14.56 11.64
CA ASN A 92 12.09 15.20 10.39
C ASN A 92 11.57 14.17 9.38
N ALA A 93 12.11 12.95 9.47
CA ALA A 93 11.80 11.88 8.53
C ALA A 93 11.72 10.51 9.21
N LEU A 94 10.91 9.61 8.62
CA LEU A 94 10.72 8.22 9.04
C LEU A 94 10.82 7.30 7.82
N ILE A 95 11.52 6.19 7.95
CA ILE A 95 11.38 5.02 7.09
C ILE A 95 10.96 3.85 7.97
N TYR A 96 9.90 3.14 7.60
CA TYR A 96 9.59 1.90 8.28
C TYR A 96 9.40 0.73 7.31
N PHE A 97 9.99 -0.39 7.70
CA PHE A 97 9.86 -1.67 7.04
C PHE A 97 8.86 -2.51 7.84
N ALA A 98 7.83 -3.01 7.17
CA ALA A 98 6.84 -3.83 7.85
C ALA A 98 7.40 -5.22 8.22
N GLY A 99 6.83 -5.83 9.24
CA GLY A 99 7.14 -7.20 9.69
C GLY A 99 5.99 -7.77 10.51
N PRO A 100 6.15 -8.95 11.09
CA PRO A 100 7.30 -9.85 11.00
C PRO A 100 7.50 -10.48 9.62
N ALA A 101 8.62 -11.19 9.39
CA ALA A 101 8.86 -11.93 8.14
C ALA A 101 7.87 -13.09 7.99
N ASP A 102 7.58 -13.82 9.06
CA ASP A 102 6.56 -14.88 9.07
C ASP A 102 5.15 -14.28 9.27
N ARG A 103 4.71 -13.53 8.27
CA ARG A 103 3.35 -12.95 8.25
C ARG A 103 2.24 -14.02 8.22
N PRO A 104 2.37 -15.17 7.55
CA PRO A 104 1.38 -16.24 7.64
C PRO A 104 1.12 -16.67 9.09
N ARG A 105 2.17 -16.89 9.86
CA ARG A 105 2.05 -17.20 11.31
C ARG A 105 1.38 -16.05 12.08
N PHE A 106 1.75 -14.80 11.77
CA PHE A 106 1.16 -13.63 12.41
C PHE A 106 -0.36 -13.56 12.17
N HIS A 107 -0.83 -13.78 10.94
CA HIS A 107 -2.26 -13.74 10.61
C HIS A 107 -3.06 -14.94 11.14
N GLN A 108 -2.38 -16.01 11.58
CA GLN A 108 -3.00 -17.16 12.22
C GLN A 108 -3.16 -16.99 13.74
N LEU A 109 -2.64 -15.92 14.33
CA LEU A 109 -2.81 -15.63 15.75
C LEU A 109 -4.30 -15.54 16.13
N PRO A 110 -4.67 -15.96 17.34
CA PRO A 110 -6.01 -15.73 17.86
C PRO A 110 -6.38 -14.26 17.80
N SER A 111 -7.65 -13.97 17.49
CA SER A 111 -8.14 -12.59 17.34
C SER A 111 -7.84 -11.70 18.55
N THR A 112 -7.84 -12.27 19.75
CA THR A 112 -7.49 -11.59 21.01
C THR A 112 -6.03 -11.13 21.07
N GLN A 113 -5.13 -11.88 20.43
CA GLN A 113 -3.72 -11.51 20.30
C GLN A 113 -3.46 -10.57 19.12
N LEU A 114 -4.21 -10.76 18.02
CA LEU A 114 -4.04 -9.99 16.79
C LEU A 114 -4.64 -8.58 16.87
N ALA A 115 -5.79 -8.43 17.53
CA ALA A 115 -6.53 -7.17 17.59
C ALA A 115 -5.71 -5.96 18.05
N PRO A 116 -4.81 -6.05 19.06
CA PRO A 116 -3.99 -4.92 19.48
C PRO A 116 -2.99 -4.43 18.42
N PHE A 117 -2.66 -5.24 17.42
CA PHE A 117 -1.78 -4.84 16.30
C PHE A 117 -2.56 -4.22 15.13
N GLN A 118 -3.89 -4.34 15.16
CA GLN A 118 -4.72 -3.68 14.15
C GLN A 118 -4.64 -2.16 14.34
N GLY A 119 -4.46 -1.43 13.22
CA GLY A 119 -4.35 0.02 13.27
C GLY A 119 -2.94 0.56 13.49
N VAL A 120 -1.89 -0.26 13.45
CA VAL A 120 -0.49 0.20 13.54
C VAL A 120 -0.16 1.16 12.40
N ASP A 121 -0.63 0.91 11.17
CA ASP A 121 -0.44 1.85 10.06
C ASP A 121 -1.11 3.20 10.33
N GLU A 122 -2.31 3.21 10.95
CA GLU A 122 -2.99 4.44 11.35
C GLU A 122 -2.23 5.16 12.49
N GLU A 123 -1.58 4.41 13.36
CA GLU A 123 -0.73 4.96 14.41
C GLU A 123 0.49 5.66 13.81
N TRP A 124 1.16 5.06 12.82
CA TRP A 124 2.23 5.69 12.08
C TRP A 124 1.78 7.00 11.41
N GLN A 125 0.63 6.96 10.71
CA GLN A 125 0.05 8.16 10.10
C GLN A 125 -0.20 9.26 11.14
N ARG A 126 -0.74 8.91 12.29
CA ARG A 126 -1.03 9.86 13.38
C ARG A 126 0.23 10.46 13.97
N LEU A 127 1.25 9.65 14.23
CA LEU A 127 2.53 10.10 14.77
C LEU A 127 3.25 11.06 13.80
N CYS A 128 3.34 10.69 12.54
CA CYS A 128 3.95 11.53 11.51
C CYS A 128 3.19 12.85 11.32
N ARG A 129 1.86 12.80 11.35
CA ARG A 129 1.02 14.01 11.25
C ARG A 129 1.23 14.96 12.42
N ALA A 130 1.26 14.43 13.63
CA ALA A 130 1.44 15.25 14.85
C ALA A 130 2.81 15.94 14.90
N GLY A 131 3.86 15.29 14.37
CA GLY A 131 5.23 15.83 14.33
C GLY A 131 5.60 16.56 13.04
N GLY A 132 4.72 16.60 12.02
CA GLY A 132 5.09 17.11 10.69
C GLY A 132 6.19 16.28 10.01
N VAL A 133 6.26 14.99 10.34
CA VAL A 133 7.31 14.05 9.90
C VAL A 133 6.97 13.49 8.53
N ARG A 134 7.91 13.52 7.59
CA ARG A 134 7.78 12.86 6.29
C ARG A 134 8.10 11.39 6.43
N GLY A 135 7.15 10.51 6.10
CA GLY A 135 7.30 9.07 6.27
C GLY A 135 7.36 8.31 4.94
N ILE A 136 8.08 7.20 4.94
CA ILE A 136 8.05 6.20 3.85
C ILE A 136 7.73 4.83 4.45
N ARG A 137 6.67 4.19 3.94
CA ARG A 137 6.39 2.78 4.14
C ARG A 137 7.09 1.96 3.05
N CYS A 138 8.11 1.20 3.41
CA CYS A 138 8.86 0.40 2.46
C CYS A 138 8.29 -1.03 2.35
N LEU A 139 7.76 -1.39 1.17
CA LEU A 139 7.12 -2.68 0.92
C LEU A 139 8.07 -3.88 0.94
N LEU A 140 9.39 -3.65 0.91
CA LEU A 140 10.38 -4.72 1.08
C LEU A 140 10.18 -5.49 2.39
N GLY A 141 9.61 -4.86 3.42
CA GLY A 141 9.29 -5.51 4.67
C GLY A 141 8.26 -6.64 4.54
N TYR A 142 7.43 -6.62 3.51
CA TYR A 142 6.46 -7.68 3.25
C TYR A 142 7.03 -8.85 2.46
N ALA A 143 8.09 -8.62 1.66
CA ALA A 143 8.62 -9.59 0.71
C ALA A 143 9.50 -10.65 1.37
N SER A 144 8.90 -11.49 2.19
CA SER A 144 9.54 -12.60 2.88
C SER A 144 9.31 -13.94 2.18
N ASP A 145 10.16 -14.92 2.44
CA ASP A 145 10.00 -16.26 1.86
C ASP A 145 8.75 -16.98 2.41
N PRO A 146 8.43 -16.94 3.73
CA PRO A 146 7.20 -17.55 4.25
C PRO A 146 5.92 -16.95 3.64
N GLN A 147 5.89 -15.64 3.43
CA GLN A 147 4.73 -15.00 2.81
C GLN A 147 4.64 -15.31 1.32
N GLY A 148 5.79 -15.34 0.62
CA GLY A 148 5.85 -15.72 -0.79
C GLY A 148 5.38 -17.16 -1.01
N GLU A 149 5.82 -18.09 -0.15
CA GLU A 149 5.38 -19.49 -0.18
C GLU A 149 3.86 -19.61 0.02
N ARG A 150 3.30 -18.87 0.96
CA ARG A 150 1.85 -18.81 1.21
C ARG A 150 1.05 -18.37 -0.03
N TRP A 151 1.61 -17.50 -0.83
CA TRP A 151 0.97 -16.96 -2.05
C TRP A 151 1.37 -17.67 -3.33
N GLY A 152 2.24 -18.71 -3.25
CA GLY A 152 2.78 -19.38 -4.43
C GLY A 152 3.67 -18.49 -5.29
N VAL A 153 4.33 -17.47 -4.69
CA VAL A 153 5.25 -16.54 -5.34
C VAL A 153 6.63 -16.69 -4.71
N PRO A 154 7.68 -17.06 -5.47
CA PRO A 154 9.02 -17.15 -4.89
C PRO A 154 9.44 -15.82 -4.25
N GLY A 155 9.75 -15.83 -2.94
CA GLY A 155 10.06 -14.62 -2.18
C GLY A 155 11.24 -13.83 -2.76
N ALA A 156 12.26 -14.53 -3.28
CA ALA A 156 13.38 -13.89 -3.96
C ALA A 156 12.97 -13.14 -5.24
N LEU A 157 12.07 -13.71 -6.05
CA LEU A 157 11.55 -13.06 -7.26
C LEU A 157 10.77 -11.79 -6.88
N TRP A 158 9.87 -11.90 -5.91
CA TRP A 158 9.09 -10.79 -5.39
C TRP A 158 10.00 -9.67 -4.84
N ARG A 159 10.97 -9.99 -3.98
CA ARG A 159 11.95 -9.02 -3.49
C ARG A 159 12.70 -8.32 -4.61
N ASN A 160 13.15 -9.07 -5.62
CA ASN A 160 13.88 -8.50 -6.76
C ASN A 160 13.03 -7.52 -7.57
N GLN A 161 11.73 -7.79 -7.74
CA GLN A 161 10.81 -6.87 -8.42
C GLN A 161 10.66 -5.56 -7.63
N LEU A 162 10.44 -5.65 -6.31
CA LEU A 162 10.37 -4.47 -5.44
C LEU A 162 11.70 -3.70 -5.42
N LEU A 163 12.82 -4.40 -5.29
CA LEU A 163 14.15 -3.78 -5.29
C LEU A 163 14.41 -2.97 -6.56
N ARG A 164 14.08 -3.50 -7.74
CA ARG A 164 14.21 -2.77 -9.00
C ARG A 164 13.32 -1.53 -9.03
N ALA A 165 12.07 -1.66 -8.65
CA ALA A 165 11.12 -0.56 -8.66
C ALA A 165 11.48 0.55 -7.64
N ILE A 166 12.17 0.21 -6.54
CA ILE A 166 12.66 1.18 -5.55
C ILE A 166 14.01 1.79 -5.98
N ALA A 167 14.89 0.99 -6.59
CA ALA A 167 16.23 1.43 -6.96
C ALA A 167 16.23 2.48 -8.08
N GLU A 168 15.33 2.33 -9.03
CA GLU A 168 15.26 3.15 -10.25
C GLU A 168 13.84 3.74 -10.41
N PRO A 169 13.35 4.51 -9.41
CA PRO A 169 12.01 5.08 -9.49
C PRO A 169 12.03 6.30 -10.41
N ASP A 170 11.21 6.29 -11.44
CA ASP A 170 10.94 7.52 -12.20
C ASP A 170 9.87 8.36 -11.48
N LEU A 171 10.22 8.86 -10.27
CA LEU A 171 9.30 9.66 -9.43
C LEU A 171 8.84 10.92 -10.15
N GLY A 172 9.66 11.50 -11.03
CA GLY A 172 9.30 12.67 -11.83
C GLY A 172 8.15 12.37 -12.81
N ARG A 173 8.24 11.24 -13.52
CA ARG A 173 7.18 10.77 -14.40
C ARG A 173 5.93 10.37 -13.62
N ILE A 174 6.07 9.59 -12.54
CA ILE A 174 4.96 9.19 -11.68
C ILE A 174 4.21 10.42 -11.18
N ARG A 175 4.91 11.44 -10.68
CA ARG A 175 4.31 12.71 -10.24
C ARG A 175 3.59 13.44 -11.36
N THR A 176 4.21 13.56 -12.52
CA THR A 176 3.63 14.29 -13.65
C THR A 176 2.35 13.62 -14.17
N VAL A 177 2.42 12.30 -14.38
CA VAL A 177 1.28 11.49 -14.82
C VAL A 177 0.21 11.46 -13.72
N GLY A 178 0.60 11.25 -12.45
CA GLY A 178 -0.32 11.24 -11.31
C GLY A 178 -1.11 12.53 -11.16
N ARG A 179 -0.47 13.70 -11.34
CA ARG A 179 -1.16 14.99 -11.33
C ARG A 179 -2.13 15.16 -12.50
N ARG A 180 -1.82 14.61 -13.68
CA ARG A 180 -2.73 14.61 -14.84
C ARG A 180 -3.94 13.73 -14.58
N VAL A 181 -3.73 12.47 -14.18
CA VAL A 181 -4.78 11.50 -13.82
C VAL A 181 -5.63 12.04 -12.66
N GLY A 182 -5.00 12.53 -11.61
CA GLY A 182 -5.70 13.11 -10.46
C GLY A 182 -6.60 14.29 -10.85
N ARG A 183 -6.14 15.18 -11.73
CA ARG A 183 -6.98 16.28 -12.24
C ARG A 183 -8.19 15.81 -13.02
N ALA A 184 -8.04 14.78 -13.85
CA ALA A 184 -9.15 14.19 -14.61
C ALA A 184 -10.19 13.60 -13.65
N LEU A 185 -9.77 12.80 -12.66
CA LEU A 185 -10.65 12.22 -11.64
C LEU A 185 -11.33 13.28 -10.75
N ALA A 186 -10.62 14.35 -10.36
CA ALA A 186 -11.18 15.41 -9.52
C ALA A 186 -12.26 16.25 -10.23
N ARG A 187 -12.16 16.42 -11.54
CA ARG A 187 -13.09 17.23 -12.34
C ARG A 187 -14.24 16.42 -12.92
N GLY A 188 -14.01 15.13 -13.15
CA GLY A 188 -14.97 14.22 -13.75
C GLY A 188 -16.21 13.98 -12.89
N ARG A 189 -17.28 13.56 -13.56
CA ARG A 189 -18.55 13.18 -12.92
C ARG A 189 -18.82 11.70 -13.03
N GLU A 190 -18.48 11.10 -14.16
CA GLU A 190 -18.65 9.69 -14.45
C GLU A 190 -17.31 9.06 -14.87
N LEU A 191 -17.02 7.88 -14.32
CA LEU A 191 -15.95 7.02 -14.78
C LEU A 191 -16.58 5.77 -15.39
N HIS A 192 -16.21 5.47 -16.62
CA HIS A 192 -16.56 4.22 -17.31
C HIS A 192 -15.32 3.38 -17.48
N LEU A 193 -15.33 2.20 -16.88
CA LEU A 193 -14.26 1.20 -16.91
C LEU A 193 -14.70 0.02 -17.77
N THR A 194 -13.90 -0.31 -18.79
CA THR A 194 -14.12 -1.47 -19.65
C THR A 194 -12.82 -2.27 -19.83
N ALA A 195 -12.93 -3.56 -20.15
CA ALA A 195 -11.80 -4.37 -20.57
C ALA A 195 -12.26 -5.53 -21.48
N ALA A 196 -11.33 -6.09 -22.25
CA ALA A 196 -11.61 -7.18 -23.19
C ALA A 196 -12.13 -8.46 -22.52
N ASN A 197 -11.91 -8.61 -21.22
CA ASN A 197 -12.39 -9.76 -20.42
C ASN A 197 -13.88 -9.70 -20.06
N GLY A 198 -14.62 -8.71 -20.54
CA GLY A 198 -16.04 -8.51 -20.25
C GLY A 198 -16.33 -7.51 -19.14
N THR A 199 -15.31 -6.87 -18.55
CA THR A 199 -15.51 -5.80 -17.58
C THR A 199 -16.25 -4.64 -18.23
N ASP A 200 -17.34 -4.20 -17.59
CA ASP A 200 -18.09 -2.98 -17.91
C ASP A 200 -18.69 -2.43 -16.61
N VAL A 201 -18.07 -1.38 -16.07
CA VAL A 201 -18.46 -0.77 -14.80
C VAL A 201 -18.56 0.74 -14.94
N ARG A 202 -19.69 1.30 -14.51
CA ARG A 202 -19.92 2.74 -14.44
C ARG A 202 -19.94 3.20 -12.99
N MET A 203 -19.17 4.24 -12.70
CA MET A 203 -19.02 4.83 -11.37
C MET A 203 -19.25 6.33 -11.42
N ARG A 204 -19.94 6.87 -10.42
CA ARG A 204 -20.03 8.32 -10.26
C ARG A 204 -18.90 8.85 -9.41
N LEU A 205 -18.24 9.91 -9.89
CA LEU A 205 -17.25 10.67 -9.13
C LEU A 205 -17.95 11.86 -8.46
N ARG A 206 -17.66 12.11 -7.16
CA ARG A 206 -18.28 13.18 -6.39
C ARG A 206 -17.37 14.40 -6.22
N ARG A 207 -16.45 14.65 -7.15
CA ARG A 207 -15.45 15.71 -7.07
C ARG A 207 -14.64 15.67 -5.77
N ARG A 208 -14.43 14.46 -5.24
CA ARG A 208 -13.54 14.22 -4.10
C ARG A 208 -12.10 14.40 -4.55
N ALA A 209 -11.26 14.94 -3.66
CA ALA A 209 -9.85 15.12 -3.98
C ALA A 209 -9.14 13.75 -4.08
N PRO A 210 -8.54 13.38 -5.23
CA PRO A 210 -7.78 12.15 -5.34
C PRO A 210 -6.56 12.19 -4.44
N TRP A 211 -6.16 11.02 -3.96
CA TRP A 211 -4.86 10.83 -3.35
C TRP A 211 -3.88 10.37 -4.43
N ILE A 212 -2.75 11.05 -4.51
CA ILE A 212 -1.64 10.70 -5.41
C ILE A 212 -0.49 10.25 -4.51
N ASP A 213 -0.13 8.96 -4.58
CA ASP A 213 1.10 8.45 -3.97
C ASP A 213 2.18 8.42 -5.05
N ASP A 214 2.95 9.49 -5.12
CA ASP A 214 4.07 9.62 -6.07
C ASP A 214 5.42 9.23 -5.46
N GLY A 215 5.41 8.65 -4.26
CA GLY A 215 6.59 8.18 -3.55
C GLY A 215 7.35 9.25 -2.80
N THR A 216 6.83 10.47 -2.74
CA THR A 216 7.41 11.56 -1.97
C THR A 216 6.39 12.14 -1.01
N VAL A 217 6.85 12.82 0.02
CA VAL A 217 5.98 13.59 0.91
C VAL A 217 6.39 15.05 0.83
N ASP A 218 5.57 15.86 0.21
CA ASP A 218 5.77 17.29 0.13
C ASP A 218 4.89 18.08 1.12
N GLN A 219 4.93 19.40 1.06
CA GLN A 219 4.15 20.23 1.96
C GLN A 219 2.64 20.13 1.71
N GLU A 220 2.22 19.89 0.48
CA GLU A 220 0.80 19.69 0.15
C GLU A 220 0.28 18.40 0.79
N ASP A 221 1.07 17.33 0.78
CA ASP A 221 0.71 16.07 1.44
C ASP A 221 0.57 16.26 2.95
N LEU A 222 1.50 16.96 3.58
CA LEU A 222 1.42 17.27 5.02
C LEU A 222 0.17 18.11 5.35
N LEU A 223 -0.15 19.13 4.55
CA LEU A 223 -1.35 19.95 4.71
C LEU A 223 -2.63 19.13 4.54
N ARG A 224 -2.61 18.12 3.66
CA ARG A 224 -3.72 17.18 3.44
C ARG A 224 -3.74 16.03 4.44
N SER A 225 -2.89 16.06 5.44
CA SER A 225 -2.77 15.01 6.46
C SER A 225 -2.35 13.64 5.89
N ARG A 226 -1.49 13.64 4.88
CA ARG A 226 -0.91 12.47 4.20
C ARG A 226 0.61 12.41 4.38
N PRO A 227 1.10 12.20 5.59
CA PRO A 227 2.52 12.32 5.91
C PRO A 227 3.36 11.13 5.47
N ILE A 228 2.76 10.05 4.97
CA ILE A 228 3.46 8.81 4.61
C ILE A 228 3.15 8.44 3.17
N ALA A 229 4.20 8.28 2.37
CA ALA A 229 4.16 7.70 1.04
C ALA A 229 4.60 6.23 1.06
N THR A 230 4.29 5.48 0.00
CA THR A 230 4.67 4.07 -0.16
C THR A 230 5.88 3.95 -1.07
N SER A 231 6.75 2.96 -0.84
CA SER A 231 7.85 2.63 -1.75
C SER A 231 7.92 1.11 -2.00
N PRO A 232 7.85 0.66 -3.28
CA PRO A 232 7.71 1.47 -4.49
C PRO A 232 6.35 2.16 -4.56
N ALA A 233 6.33 3.34 -5.16
CA ALA A 233 5.16 4.20 -5.29
C ALA A 233 4.49 4.08 -6.66
N GLY A 234 3.40 4.80 -6.83
CA GLY A 234 2.81 5.05 -8.14
C GLY A 234 1.34 4.68 -8.23
N VAL A 235 0.49 5.36 -7.47
CA VAL A 235 -0.96 5.15 -7.56
C VAL A 235 -1.73 6.46 -7.39
N VAL A 236 -2.83 6.61 -8.12
CA VAL A 236 -3.86 7.63 -7.85
C VAL A 236 -5.11 6.92 -7.38
N VAL A 237 -5.60 7.27 -6.21
CA VAL A 237 -6.81 6.69 -5.61
C VAL A 237 -7.86 7.77 -5.42
N VAL A 238 -9.11 7.47 -5.75
CA VAL A 238 -10.25 8.34 -5.47
C VAL A 238 -11.42 7.55 -4.91
N ALA A 239 -12.10 8.13 -3.92
CA ALA A 239 -13.35 7.58 -3.42
C ALA A 239 -14.49 7.89 -4.40
N VAL A 240 -15.24 6.83 -4.81
CA VAL A 240 -16.40 6.92 -5.68
C VAL A 240 -17.69 7.15 -4.89
N ASP A 241 -18.79 7.43 -5.58
CA ASP A 241 -20.12 7.51 -4.95
C ASP A 241 -20.56 6.12 -4.50
N GLU A 242 -20.74 5.94 -3.21
CA GLU A 242 -21.03 4.68 -2.55
C GLU A 242 -22.42 4.09 -2.93
N LYS A 243 -23.20 4.80 -3.75
CA LYS A 243 -24.57 4.43 -4.13
C LYS A 243 -24.81 4.39 -5.65
N ALA A 244 -23.77 4.63 -6.45
CA ALA A 244 -23.99 4.89 -7.88
C ALA A 244 -23.11 4.04 -8.82
N THR A 245 -22.50 2.99 -8.32
CA THR A 245 -21.74 2.06 -9.16
C THR A 245 -22.64 0.94 -9.64
N THR A 246 -22.54 0.61 -10.93
CA THR A 246 -23.23 -0.52 -11.56
C THR A 246 -22.34 -1.20 -12.59
N GLY A 247 -22.55 -2.47 -12.81
CA GLY A 247 -21.84 -3.27 -13.83
C GLY A 247 -21.11 -4.47 -13.27
N THR A 248 -20.34 -5.14 -14.12
CA THR A 248 -19.57 -6.32 -13.77
C THR A 248 -18.08 -6.07 -14.01
N ALA A 249 -17.25 -6.42 -13.05
CA ALA A 249 -15.79 -6.35 -13.12
C ALA A 249 -15.18 -7.74 -13.08
N PHE A 250 -14.19 -8.00 -13.94
CA PHE A 250 -13.42 -9.24 -13.97
C PHE A 250 -11.94 -8.93 -13.74
N ALA A 251 -11.35 -9.51 -12.69
CA ALA A 251 -9.91 -9.42 -12.47
C ALA A 251 -9.15 -10.36 -13.42
N ASN A 252 -8.08 -9.85 -14.00
CA ASN A 252 -7.06 -10.64 -14.69
C ASN A 252 -5.69 -10.55 -13.99
N VAL A 253 -5.66 -9.86 -12.84
CA VAL A 253 -4.50 -9.76 -11.96
C VAL A 253 -4.86 -10.40 -10.62
N PRO A 254 -4.02 -11.30 -10.08
CA PRO A 254 -4.26 -11.90 -8.77
C PRO A 254 -4.31 -10.86 -7.65
N SER A 255 -5.12 -11.11 -6.62
CA SER A 255 -5.12 -10.34 -5.38
C SER A 255 -4.46 -11.14 -4.26
N PHE A 256 -3.69 -10.47 -3.40
CA PHE A 256 -2.91 -11.08 -2.33
C PHE A 256 -3.45 -10.65 -0.98
N LEU A 257 -4.37 -11.44 -0.45
CA LEU A 257 -4.96 -11.23 0.87
C LEU A 257 -4.06 -11.79 1.98
N ALA A 258 -4.28 -11.37 3.22
CA ALA A 258 -3.47 -11.81 4.34
C ALA A 258 -3.43 -13.34 4.49
N SER A 259 -4.55 -14.01 4.26
CA SER A 259 -4.74 -15.45 4.43
C SER A 259 -4.45 -16.28 3.19
N GLY A 260 -4.26 -15.66 2.00
CA GLY A 260 -3.98 -16.39 0.77
C GLY A 260 -4.05 -15.54 -0.49
N ARG A 261 -3.91 -16.21 -1.63
CA ARG A 261 -4.03 -15.62 -2.97
C ARG A 261 -5.41 -15.92 -3.55
N VAL A 262 -5.98 -14.95 -4.25
CA VAL A 262 -7.25 -15.06 -4.98
C VAL A 262 -7.04 -14.76 -6.45
N GLU A 263 -7.69 -15.52 -7.32
CA GLU A 263 -7.53 -15.40 -8.77
C GLU A 263 -8.89 -15.31 -9.47
N GLY A 264 -8.89 -14.58 -10.60
CA GLY A 264 -10.03 -14.50 -11.51
C GLY A 264 -11.30 -14.04 -10.82
N ALA A 265 -11.19 -13.01 -9.98
CA ALA A 265 -12.35 -12.42 -9.29
C ALA A 265 -13.33 -11.84 -10.31
N GLN A 266 -14.62 -12.12 -10.12
CA GLN A 266 -15.72 -11.41 -10.74
C GLN A 266 -16.55 -10.78 -9.65
N TRP A 267 -16.90 -9.49 -9.83
CA TRP A 267 -17.79 -8.75 -8.95
C TRP A 267 -18.94 -8.17 -9.75
N ASP A 268 -20.17 -8.51 -9.39
CA ASP A 268 -21.38 -7.86 -9.89
C ASP A 268 -21.80 -6.75 -8.93
N LEU A 269 -21.90 -5.54 -9.45
CA LEU A 269 -22.10 -4.32 -8.69
C LEU A 269 -23.44 -3.68 -9.10
N GLU A 270 -24.25 -3.31 -8.11
CA GLU A 270 -25.47 -2.55 -8.31
C GLU A 270 -25.70 -1.58 -7.15
N GLY A 271 -26.05 -0.33 -7.47
CA GLY A 271 -26.30 0.69 -6.46
C GLY A 271 -25.10 0.94 -5.54
N GLY A 272 -23.87 0.77 -6.04
CA GLY A 272 -22.64 0.94 -5.29
C GLY A 272 -22.28 -0.24 -4.38
N ARG A 273 -22.95 -1.38 -4.51
CA ARG A 273 -22.75 -2.54 -3.64
C ARG A 273 -22.46 -3.79 -4.44
N LEU A 274 -21.63 -4.66 -3.87
CA LEU A 274 -21.42 -6.02 -4.33
C LEU A 274 -22.70 -6.83 -4.12
N GLN A 275 -23.24 -7.39 -5.21
CA GLN A 275 -24.42 -8.25 -5.19
C GLN A 275 -24.02 -9.72 -5.22
N ASN A 276 -23.14 -10.06 -6.18
CA ASN A 276 -22.59 -11.40 -6.34
C ASN A 276 -21.11 -11.34 -6.64
N TYR A 277 -20.43 -12.44 -6.38
CA TYR A 277 -19.01 -12.58 -6.71
C TYR A 277 -18.64 -14.04 -6.99
N TRP A 278 -17.59 -14.22 -7.80
CA TRP A 278 -16.97 -15.52 -8.08
C TRP A 278 -15.47 -15.37 -8.13
N TYR A 279 -14.78 -16.49 -7.97
CA TYR A 279 -13.35 -16.61 -8.07
C TYR A 279 -13.00 -17.89 -8.80
N THR A 280 -11.99 -17.86 -9.66
CA THR A 280 -11.46 -19.08 -10.31
C THR A 280 -10.52 -19.85 -9.40
N GLY A 281 -9.92 -19.18 -8.40
CA GLY A 281 -9.06 -19.78 -7.38
C GLY A 281 -9.04 -18.96 -6.09
N GLY A 282 -8.96 -19.64 -4.94
CA GLY A 282 -8.83 -19.00 -3.62
C GLY A 282 -10.10 -18.30 -3.13
N GLY A 283 -11.27 -18.63 -3.65
CA GLY A 283 -12.53 -18.01 -3.22
C GLY A 283 -12.80 -18.16 -1.73
N GLU A 284 -12.44 -19.30 -1.14
CA GLU A 284 -12.55 -19.55 0.30
C GLU A 284 -11.72 -18.56 1.16
N VAL A 285 -10.63 -18.04 0.61
CA VAL A 285 -9.80 -17.01 1.26
C VAL A 285 -10.57 -15.71 1.38
N PHE A 286 -11.19 -15.26 0.29
CA PHE A 286 -12.04 -14.08 0.29
C PHE A 286 -13.25 -14.27 1.18
N ASP A 287 -13.97 -15.40 1.07
CA ASP A 287 -15.15 -15.71 1.86
C ASP A 287 -14.88 -15.60 3.36
N ALA A 288 -13.75 -16.17 3.81
CA ALA A 288 -13.36 -16.14 5.21
C ALA A 288 -13.09 -14.71 5.73
N GLU A 289 -12.43 -13.86 4.94
CA GLU A 289 -12.16 -12.47 5.31
C GLU A 289 -13.42 -11.61 5.20
N PHE A 290 -14.21 -11.78 4.13
CA PHE A 290 -15.44 -11.06 3.89
C PHE A 290 -16.50 -11.35 4.95
N ALA A 291 -16.65 -12.62 5.36
CA ALA A 291 -17.60 -13.00 6.40
C ALA A 291 -17.31 -12.34 7.75
N ARG A 292 -16.04 -12.15 8.10
CA ARG A 292 -15.60 -11.54 9.37
C ARG A 292 -15.62 -10.01 9.33
N ALA A 293 -15.67 -9.42 8.13
CA ALA A 293 -15.60 -7.98 7.96
C ALA A 293 -16.87 -7.27 8.46
N PRO A 294 -16.74 -6.04 9.01
CA PRO A 294 -17.89 -5.29 9.52
C PRO A 294 -18.84 -4.85 8.39
N SER A 295 -20.00 -4.31 8.78
CA SER A 295 -20.98 -3.75 7.83
C SER A 295 -20.37 -2.65 6.97
N GLY A 296 -20.80 -2.57 5.70
CA GLY A 296 -20.21 -1.69 4.69
C GLY A 296 -19.06 -2.32 3.89
N ARG A 297 -18.70 -3.57 4.18
CA ARG A 297 -17.69 -4.34 3.44
C ARG A 297 -18.06 -4.56 1.98
N GLU A 298 -19.35 -4.61 1.67
CA GLU A 298 -19.90 -4.80 0.33
C GLU A 298 -19.93 -3.52 -0.52
N VAL A 299 -19.63 -2.37 0.07
CA VAL A 299 -19.69 -1.08 -0.63
C VAL A 299 -18.45 -0.91 -1.51
N LEU A 300 -18.64 -0.62 -2.80
CA LEU A 300 -17.53 -0.18 -3.63
C LEU A 300 -17.13 1.24 -3.20
N GLY A 301 -15.97 1.32 -2.56
CA GLY A 301 -15.49 2.56 -1.95
C GLY A 301 -14.53 3.35 -2.81
N LEU A 302 -13.63 2.66 -3.54
CA LEU A 302 -12.50 3.29 -4.18
C LEU A 302 -12.27 2.76 -5.61
N VAL A 303 -11.69 3.62 -6.43
CA VAL A 303 -11.00 3.24 -7.67
C VAL A 303 -9.58 3.77 -7.62
N ALA A 304 -8.62 2.95 -8.06
CA ALA A 304 -7.21 3.31 -8.17
C ALA A 304 -6.70 3.11 -9.59
N ILE A 305 -5.74 3.94 -10.00
CA ILE A 305 -5.04 3.84 -11.30
C ILE A 305 -3.54 3.79 -11.00
N GLY A 306 -2.89 2.71 -11.42
CA GLY A 306 -1.45 2.49 -11.28
C GLY A 306 -0.65 3.37 -12.23
N LEU A 307 0.51 3.83 -11.77
CA LEU A 307 1.35 4.82 -12.47
C LEU A 307 2.80 4.36 -12.64
N ASN A 308 3.24 3.30 -11.95
CA ASN A 308 4.65 2.94 -11.88
C ASN A 308 5.06 2.06 -13.07
N PRO A 309 5.87 2.55 -14.02
CA PRO A 309 6.30 1.79 -15.18
C PRO A 309 7.36 0.73 -14.85
N SER A 310 7.97 0.79 -13.65
CA SER A 310 8.99 -0.18 -13.22
C SER A 310 8.40 -1.40 -12.51
N LEU A 311 7.08 -1.40 -12.25
CA LEU A 311 6.36 -2.52 -11.68
C LEU A 311 5.66 -3.33 -12.79
N ALA A 312 5.82 -4.65 -12.74
CA ALA A 312 4.97 -5.55 -13.49
C ALA A 312 3.59 -5.67 -12.83
N SER A 313 2.58 -5.95 -13.63
CA SER A 313 1.25 -6.29 -13.12
C SER A 313 1.32 -7.55 -12.25
N GLY A 314 0.63 -7.57 -11.11
CA GLY A 314 0.57 -8.70 -10.20
C GLY A 314 1.76 -8.89 -9.28
N VAL A 315 2.58 -7.86 -9.06
CA VAL A 315 3.58 -7.86 -7.98
C VAL A 315 2.85 -7.77 -6.64
N PRO A 316 3.01 -8.76 -5.74
CA PRO A 316 2.29 -8.75 -4.48
C PRO A 316 2.48 -7.47 -3.67
N GLN A 317 1.40 -6.97 -3.08
CA GLN A 317 1.33 -5.71 -2.30
C GLN A 317 1.61 -4.43 -3.10
N ALA A 318 1.78 -4.53 -4.43
CA ALA A 318 1.94 -3.41 -5.35
C ALA A 318 1.16 -3.64 -6.66
N GLU A 319 0.15 -4.51 -6.63
CA GLU A 319 -0.66 -4.86 -7.80
C GLU A 319 -1.45 -3.68 -8.36
N ASP A 320 -1.81 -2.73 -7.51
CA ASP A 320 -2.52 -1.50 -7.86
C ASP A 320 -1.60 -0.38 -8.38
N ALA A 321 -0.27 -0.53 -8.24
CA ALA A 321 0.70 0.51 -8.57
C ALA A 321 1.31 0.37 -9.97
N ALA A 322 1.24 -0.81 -10.60
CA ALA A 322 1.77 -1.01 -11.96
C ALA A 322 1.07 -0.09 -12.97
N ALA A 323 1.86 0.55 -13.85
CA ALA A 323 1.33 1.55 -14.77
C ALA A 323 0.17 1.00 -15.63
N GLY A 324 -0.94 1.72 -15.65
CA GLY A 324 -2.13 1.39 -16.44
C GLY A 324 -3.04 0.31 -15.86
N THR A 325 -2.71 -0.28 -14.70
CA THR A 325 -3.66 -1.12 -13.98
C THR A 325 -4.78 -0.27 -13.39
N VAL A 326 -5.98 -0.83 -13.32
CA VAL A 326 -7.12 -0.22 -12.65
C VAL A 326 -7.60 -1.16 -11.55
N THR A 327 -7.70 -0.63 -10.34
CA THR A 327 -8.09 -1.42 -9.18
C THR A 327 -9.37 -0.87 -8.57
N LEU A 328 -10.33 -1.74 -8.34
CA LEU A 328 -11.54 -1.47 -7.59
C LEU A 328 -11.38 -1.95 -6.16
N ALA A 329 -11.89 -1.20 -5.18
CA ALA A 329 -11.84 -1.62 -3.78
C ALA A 329 -13.21 -1.59 -3.10
N LEU A 330 -13.56 -2.72 -2.50
CA LEU A 330 -14.68 -2.83 -1.56
C LEU A 330 -14.26 -2.38 -0.17
N GLY A 331 -15.18 -1.77 0.57
CA GLY A 331 -15.01 -1.41 1.97
C GLY A 331 -14.78 0.06 2.22
N GLY A 332 -13.93 0.38 3.21
CA GLY A 332 -13.74 1.73 3.74
C GLY A 332 -13.15 2.72 2.75
N ASN A 333 -13.67 3.96 2.76
CA ASN A 333 -13.17 5.04 1.91
C ASN A 333 -13.10 6.40 2.61
N ASP A 334 -13.32 6.43 3.91
CA ASP A 334 -13.33 7.67 4.71
C ASP A 334 -11.98 8.38 4.72
N LEU A 335 -10.87 7.64 4.66
CA LEU A 335 -9.52 8.21 4.52
C LEU A 335 -9.29 8.92 3.18
N TYR A 336 -10.13 8.62 2.19
CA TYR A 336 -10.09 9.21 0.84
C TYR A 336 -11.24 10.21 0.59
N GLY A 337 -11.87 10.67 1.68
CA GLY A 337 -12.97 11.64 1.61
C GLY A 337 -14.35 11.04 1.28
N GLY A 338 -14.48 9.73 1.40
CA GLY A 338 -15.76 9.02 1.34
C GLY A 338 -16.52 9.01 2.66
N SER A 339 -17.62 8.29 2.70
CA SER A 339 -18.50 8.19 3.88
C SER A 339 -18.53 6.80 4.53
N ASN A 340 -17.95 5.79 3.88
CA ASN A 340 -17.91 4.43 4.40
C ASN A 340 -16.72 4.23 5.36
N ARG A 341 -17.01 4.06 6.64
CA ARG A 341 -16.02 3.87 7.72
C ARG A 341 -15.70 2.41 8.02
N CYS A 342 -15.99 1.52 7.08
CA CYS A 342 -15.67 0.09 7.22
C CYS A 342 -14.17 -0.13 7.33
N ARG A 343 -13.73 -0.97 8.27
CA ARG A 343 -12.30 -1.34 8.47
C ARG A 343 -11.86 -2.52 7.60
N PHE A 344 -12.56 -2.77 6.53
CA PHE A 344 -12.26 -3.79 5.55
C PHE A 344 -11.88 -3.14 4.23
N LEU A 345 -10.89 -3.70 3.53
CA LEU A 345 -10.53 -3.35 2.17
C LEU A 345 -10.20 -4.64 1.42
N SER A 346 -10.85 -4.85 0.29
CA SER A 346 -10.51 -5.91 -0.65
C SER A 346 -10.41 -5.34 -2.05
N TRP A 347 -9.42 -5.78 -2.81
CA TRP A 347 -9.01 -5.22 -4.09
C TRP A 347 -9.31 -6.20 -5.23
N LEU A 348 -9.79 -5.67 -6.34
CA LEU A 348 -9.91 -6.36 -7.62
C LEU A 348 -9.14 -5.55 -8.66
N THR A 349 -8.06 -6.10 -9.19
CA THR A 349 -7.17 -5.40 -10.13
C THR A 349 -7.35 -5.92 -11.55
N ILE A 350 -7.41 -4.98 -12.49
CA ILE A 350 -7.63 -5.23 -13.91
C ILE A 350 -6.46 -4.63 -14.68
N GLY A 351 -5.70 -5.48 -15.36
CA GLY A 351 -4.71 -5.08 -16.36
C GLY A 351 -5.36 -4.85 -17.72
N GLU A 352 -4.69 -4.09 -18.57
CA GLU A 352 -5.15 -3.79 -19.94
C GLU A 352 -6.57 -3.18 -20.00
N ALA A 353 -6.94 -2.47 -18.94
CA ALA A 353 -8.24 -1.81 -18.83
C ALA A 353 -8.28 -0.51 -19.64
N THR A 354 -9.49 -0.12 -20.06
CA THR A 354 -9.79 1.17 -20.65
C THR A 354 -10.65 1.99 -19.70
N VAL A 355 -10.27 3.24 -19.44
CA VAL A 355 -10.98 4.17 -18.57
C VAL A 355 -11.33 5.43 -19.36
N ALA A 356 -12.60 5.81 -19.37
CA ALA A 356 -13.08 7.09 -19.86
C ALA A 356 -13.68 7.91 -18.70
N ILE A 357 -13.39 9.21 -18.68
CA ILE A 357 -13.99 10.18 -17.75
C ILE A 357 -14.88 11.13 -18.53
N ASP A 358 -16.19 11.13 -18.21
CA ASP A 358 -17.20 11.91 -18.96
C ASP A 358 -17.11 11.68 -20.48
N GLY A 359 -16.79 10.45 -20.90
CA GLY A 359 -16.59 10.04 -22.28
C GLY A 359 -15.21 10.33 -22.87
N ALA A 360 -14.34 11.09 -22.21
CA ALA A 360 -12.97 11.33 -22.66
C ALA A 360 -12.02 10.21 -22.18
N PRO A 361 -11.21 9.61 -23.06
CA PRO A 361 -10.31 8.53 -22.68
C PRO A 361 -9.20 9.03 -21.76
N LEU A 362 -8.92 8.28 -20.72
CA LEU A 362 -7.83 8.53 -19.75
C LEU A 362 -6.80 7.39 -19.75
N VAL A 363 -7.28 6.15 -19.85
CA VAL A 363 -6.46 4.94 -20.02
C VAL A 363 -7.04 4.17 -21.21
N ASP A 364 -6.20 3.71 -22.12
CA ASP A 364 -6.60 2.84 -23.22
C ASP A 364 -5.79 1.55 -23.17
N ARG A 365 -6.47 0.43 -22.92
CA ARG A 365 -5.86 -0.93 -22.83
C ARG A 365 -4.57 -0.97 -22.00
N GLY A 366 -4.62 -0.32 -20.82
CA GLY A 366 -3.48 -0.24 -19.90
C GLY A 366 -2.47 0.86 -20.22
N GLU A 367 -2.64 1.64 -21.27
CA GLU A 367 -1.81 2.81 -21.57
C GLU A 367 -2.45 4.09 -21.04
N ILE A 368 -1.74 4.86 -20.22
CA ILE A 368 -2.21 6.15 -19.68
C ILE A 368 -1.96 7.25 -20.72
N LEU A 369 -3.04 7.85 -21.21
CA LEU A 369 -3.04 8.85 -22.29
C LEU A 369 -2.64 10.25 -21.83
#